data_d20a48ce50eb840925c0586fd533cc92
#
_entry.id   d20a48ce50eb840925c0586fd533cc92
#
_cell.length_a   1.000
_cell.length_b   1.000
_cell.length_c   1.000
_cell.angle_alpha   90.00
_cell.angle_beta   90.00
_cell.angle_gamma   90.00
#
_symmetry.space_group_name_H-M   'P 1'
#
loop_
_entity.id
_entity.type
_entity.pdbx_description
1 polymer ?
#
loop_
_entity_poly.entity_id
_entity_poly.type
_entity_poly.pdbx_seq_one_letter_code
_entity_poly.pdbx_strand_id
1 'polypeptide(L)'
;HPLDAKNIESIARIQLKVLEARLEKMELTLQVSEAATAELAKVGFDPVFGARPLKRAIQQRIENPLSKLLLEGRFLPKAVITVDVDTVREPGVFRFGGTSTT
;
A
#
# COMPACT_ATOMS: atom_id res chain seq x y z
N HIS A 1 -19.70 -17.51 4.98
CA HIS A 1 -19.91 -16.47 4.00
C HIS A 1 -18.62 -16.11 3.30
N PRO A 2 -18.66 -16.00 2.00
CA PRO A 2 -17.50 -15.50 1.30
C PRO A 2 -17.25 -14.05 1.69
N LEU A 3 -15.99 -13.72 1.82
CA LEU A 3 -15.57 -12.34 2.10
C LEU A 3 -15.87 -11.49 0.87
N ASP A 4 -16.60 -10.42 1.05
CA ASP A 4 -16.86 -9.53 -0.06
C ASP A 4 -15.75 -8.47 -0.18
N ALA A 5 -15.81 -7.68 -1.24
CA ALA A 5 -14.76 -6.69 -1.51
C ALA A 5 -14.59 -5.68 -0.37
N LYS A 6 -15.67 -5.32 0.30
CA LYS A 6 -15.62 -4.37 1.41
C LYS A 6 -14.85 -4.92 2.60
N ASN A 7 -15.06 -6.20 2.91
CA ASN A 7 -14.36 -6.85 4.00
C ASN A 7 -12.86 -6.94 3.71
N ILE A 8 -12.52 -7.26 2.47
CA ILE A 8 -11.13 -7.33 2.05
C ILE A 8 -10.47 -5.94 2.13
N GLU A 9 -11.17 -4.89 1.72
CA GLU A 9 -10.66 -3.53 1.86
C GLU A 9 -10.39 -3.15 3.31
N SER A 10 -11.29 -3.54 4.21
CA SER A 10 -11.11 -3.28 5.63
C SER A 10 -9.85 -3.97 6.17
N ILE A 11 -9.63 -5.21 5.76
CA ILE A 11 -8.43 -5.95 6.13
C ILE A 11 -7.19 -5.28 5.56
N ALA A 12 -7.27 -4.83 4.31
CA ALA A 12 -6.16 -4.13 3.67
C ALA A 12 -5.80 -2.85 4.43
N ARG A 13 -6.80 -2.08 4.86
CA ARG A 13 -6.58 -0.87 5.63
C ARG A 13 -5.89 -1.15 6.95
N ILE A 14 -6.27 -2.23 7.62
CA ILE A 14 -5.63 -2.62 8.87
C ILE A 14 -4.16 -2.95 8.65
N GLN A 15 -3.86 -3.72 7.61
CA GLN A 15 -2.49 -4.06 7.26
C GLN A 15 -1.67 -2.83 6.89
N LEU A 16 -2.28 -1.90 6.16
CA LEU A 16 -1.60 -0.67 5.78
C LEU A 16 -1.31 0.22 6.98
N LYS A 17 -2.20 0.23 7.97
CA LYS A 17 -1.95 0.98 9.20
C LYS A 17 -0.75 0.45 9.96
N VAL A 18 -0.53 -0.86 9.94
CA VAL A 18 0.66 -1.45 10.55
C VAL A 18 1.93 -0.92 9.86
N LEU A 19 1.89 -0.85 8.54
CA LEU A 19 3.00 -0.32 7.77
C LEU A 19 3.19 1.18 8.03
N GLU A 20 2.10 1.93 8.11
CA GLU A 20 2.14 3.35 8.45
C GLU A 20 2.82 3.58 9.80
N ALA A 21 2.51 2.75 10.78
CA ALA A 21 3.10 2.86 12.11
C ALA A 21 4.60 2.62 12.08
N ARG A 22 5.05 1.70 11.24
CA ARG A 22 6.48 1.45 11.06
C ARG A 22 7.20 2.66 10.48
N LEU A 23 6.56 3.29 9.49
CA LEU A 23 7.14 4.46 8.84
C LEU A 23 7.14 5.68 9.75
N GLU A 24 6.16 5.79 10.63
CA GLU A 24 6.12 6.87 11.62
C GLU A 24 7.35 6.84 12.53
N LYS A 25 7.84 5.67 12.85
CA LYS A 25 9.06 5.54 13.65
C LYS A 25 10.27 6.09 12.93
N MET A 26 10.19 6.18 11.61
CA MET A 26 11.23 6.77 10.78
C MET A 26 10.91 8.21 10.39
N GLU A 27 9.92 8.80 11.05
CA GLU A 27 9.44 10.16 10.79
C GLU A 27 8.86 10.31 9.37
N LEU A 28 8.32 9.22 8.82
CA LEU A 28 7.69 9.23 7.51
C LEU A 28 6.20 9.03 7.66
N THR A 29 5.42 9.68 6.80
CA THR A 29 3.98 9.52 6.77
C THR A 29 3.60 8.78 5.50
N LEU A 30 2.79 7.74 5.62
CA LEU A 30 2.29 6.99 4.48
C LEU A 30 0.82 7.29 4.27
N GLN A 31 0.47 7.66 3.06
CA GLN A 31 -0.93 7.88 2.67
C GLN A 31 -1.24 7.03 1.46
N VAL A 32 -2.19 6.11 1.61
CA VAL A 32 -2.60 5.23 0.53
C VAL A 32 -3.99 5.67 0.07
N SER A 33 -4.13 5.92 -1.23
CA SER A 33 -5.41 6.36 -1.78
C SER A 33 -6.46 5.25 -1.70
N GLU A 34 -7.73 5.62 -1.79
CA GLU A 34 -8.81 4.65 -1.81
C GLU A 34 -8.70 3.74 -3.02
N ALA A 35 -8.30 4.29 -4.16
CA ALA A 35 -8.10 3.49 -5.38
C ALA A 35 -7.00 2.45 -5.17
N ALA A 36 -5.90 2.83 -4.53
CA ALA A 36 -4.82 1.90 -4.23
C ALA A 36 -5.27 0.84 -3.23
N THR A 37 -6.04 1.23 -2.22
CA THR A 37 -6.56 0.27 -1.24
C THR A 37 -7.49 -0.73 -1.91
N ALA A 38 -8.38 -0.26 -2.78
CA ALA A 38 -9.28 -1.13 -3.51
C ALA A 38 -8.54 -2.09 -4.44
N GLU A 39 -7.48 -1.61 -5.08
CA GLU A 39 -6.66 -2.44 -5.95
C GLU A 39 -5.92 -3.52 -5.15
N LEU A 40 -5.42 -3.17 -3.98
CA LEU A 40 -4.80 -4.15 -3.07
C LEU A 40 -5.80 -5.23 -2.68
N ALA A 41 -7.02 -4.83 -2.35
CA ALA A 41 -8.06 -5.78 -1.99
C ALA A 41 -8.35 -6.73 -3.15
N LYS A 42 -8.35 -6.19 -4.35
CA LYS A 42 -8.63 -6.96 -5.56
C LYS A 42 -7.54 -7.99 -5.85
N VAL A 43 -6.28 -7.58 -5.78
CA VAL A 43 -5.16 -8.49 -6.06
C VAL A 43 -4.84 -9.40 -4.89
N GLY A 44 -5.25 -9.01 -3.70
CA GLY A 44 -5.01 -9.80 -2.48
C GLY A 44 -6.13 -10.76 -2.14
N PHE A 45 -7.15 -10.85 -2.95
CA PHE A 45 -8.27 -11.76 -2.72
C PHE A 45 -8.11 -13.03 -3.55
N ASP A 46 -8.35 -14.17 -2.90
CA ASP A 46 -8.32 -15.48 -3.56
C ASP A 46 -9.62 -16.21 -3.22
N PRO A 47 -10.33 -16.77 -4.20
CA PRO A 47 -11.58 -17.49 -3.95
C PRO A 47 -11.43 -18.69 -3.01
N VAL A 48 -10.24 -19.27 -2.94
CA VAL A 48 -9.97 -20.44 -2.10
C VAL A 48 -9.43 -20.01 -0.73
N PHE A 49 -8.46 -19.09 -0.72
CA PHE A 49 -7.76 -18.71 0.51
C PHE A 49 -8.26 -17.39 1.12
N GLY A 50 -9.23 -16.72 0.48
CA GLY A 50 -9.79 -15.47 0.98
C GLY A 50 -8.76 -14.34 0.94
N ALA A 51 -8.53 -13.72 2.10
CA ALA A 51 -7.60 -12.59 2.20
C ALA A 51 -6.16 -13.02 2.48
N ARG A 52 -5.88 -14.30 2.47
CA ARG A 52 -4.54 -14.82 2.77
C ARG A 52 -3.43 -14.20 1.91
N PRO A 53 -3.63 -14.04 0.58
CA PRO A 53 -2.58 -13.41 -0.23
C PRO A 53 -2.46 -11.90 -0.06
N LEU A 54 -3.35 -11.28 0.71
CA LEU A 54 -3.34 -9.82 0.87
C LEU A 54 -2.06 -9.30 1.49
N LYS A 55 -1.59 -9.97 2.55
CA LYS A 55 -0.34 -9.57 3.20
C LYS A 55 0.83 -9.61 2.23
N ARG A 56 0.88 -10.65 1.42
CA ARG A 56 1.92 -10.81 0.42
C ARG A 56 1.81 -9.74 -0.67
N ALA A 57 0.57 -9.42 -1.08
CA ALA A 57 0.34 -8.38 -2.08
C ALA A 57 0.84 -7.03 -1.58
N ILE A 58 0.56 -6.69 -0.33
CA ILE A 58 1.06 -5.45 0.26
C ILE A 58 2.58 -5.45 0.29
N GLN A 59 3.17 -6.56 0.69
CA GLN A 59 4.61 -6.72 0.75
C GLN A 59 5.27 -6.50 -0.61
N GLN A 60 4.76 -7.19 -1.62
CA GLN A 60 5.36 -7.17 -2.95
C GLN A 60 5.09 -5.89 -3.72
N ARG A 61 3.91 -5.31 -3.53
CA ARG A 61 3.48 -4.15 -4.33
C ARG A 61 3.75 -2.82 -3.66
N ILE A 62 3.81 -2.78 -2.36
CA ILE A 62 4.02 -1.54 -1.62
C ILE A 62 5.31 -1.58 -0.81
N GLU A 63 5.44 -2.55 0.10
CA GLU A 63 6.56 -2.58 1.03
C GLU A 63 7.91 -2.70 0.34
N ASN A 64 8.05 -3.64 -0.57
CA ASN A 64 9.32 -3.85 -1.27
C ASN A 64 9.73 -2.66 -2.15
N PRO A 65 8.84 -2.14 -3.03
CA PRO A 65 9.20 -0.95 -3.81
C PRO A 65 9.48 0.26 -2.93
N LEU A 66 8.73 0.42 -1.85
CA LEU A 66 8.92 1.53 -0.92
C LEU A 66 10.28 1.44 -0.23
N SER A 67 10.63 0.25 0.23
CA SER A 67 11.93 0.03 0.86
C SER A 67 13.08 0.36 -0.08
N LYS A 68 12.92 -0.01 -1.34
CA LYS A 68 13.92 0.31 -2.36
C LYS A 68 14.09 1.81 -2.53
N LEU A 69 12.97 2.54 -2.59
CA LEU A 69 13.00 3.98 -2.71
C LEU A 69 13.65 4.64 -1.50
N LEU A 70 13.40 4.11 -0.31
CA LEU A 70 14.01 4.61 0.91
C LEU A 70 15.52 4.38 0.92
N LEU A 71 15.96 3.23 0.44
CA LEU A 71 17.38 2.92 0.35
C LEU A 71 18.08 3.81 -0.67
N GLU A 72 17.38 4.21 -1.70
CA GLU A 72 17.91 5.13 -2.70
C GLU A 72 17.94 6.59 -2.23
N GLY A 73 17.38 6.86 -1.06
CA GLY A 73 17.33 8.21 -0.52
C GLY A 73 16.34 9.12 -1.21
N ARG A 74 15.28 8.54 -1.78
CA ARG A 74 14.27 9.30 -2.51
C ARG A 74 13.39 10.14 -1.60
N PHE A 75 13.27 9.76 -0.34
CA PHE A 75 12.44 10.46 0.61
C PHE A 75 13.27 10.95 1.77
N LEU A 76 13.08 12.20 2.12
CA LEU A 76 13.75 12.81 3.26
C LEU A 76 12.96 12.55 4.54
N PRO A 77 13.59 12.69 5.72
CA PRO A 77 12.84 12.62 6.97
C PRO A 77 11.68 13.61 6.97
N LYS A 78 10.56 13.20 7.54
CA LYS A 78 9.31 13.96 7.60
C LYS A 78 8.60 14.09 6.25
N ALA A 79 9.00 13.28 5.27
CA ALA A 79 8.32 13.27 3.98
C ALA A 79 6.96 12.58 4.10
N VAL A 80 6.02 13.00 3.26
CA VAL A 80 4.73 12.33 3.13
C VAL A 80 4.79 11.48 1.87
N ILE A 81 4.67 10.18 2.03
CA ILE A 81 4.72 9.23 0.93
C ILE A 81 3.29 8.88 0.54
N THR A 82 2.94 9.14 -0.72
CA THR A 82 1.62 8.81 -1.23
C THR A 82 1.69 7.61 -2.14
N VAL A 83 0.71 6.72 -2.02
CA VAL A 83 0.58 5.54 -2.87
C VAL A 83 -0.73 5.64 -3.60
N ASP A 84 -0.66 5.55 -4.91
CA ASP A 84 -1.85 5.64 -5.76
C ASP A 84 -1.75 4.59 -6.87
N VAL A 85 -2.85 4.38 -7.56
CA VAL A 85 -2.91 3.44 -8.67
C VAL A 85 -3.80 4.04 -9.75
N ASP A 86 -3.35 3.91 -10.99
CA ASP A 86 -4.15 4.32 -12.15
C ASP A 86 -4.89 3.09 -12.66
N THR A 87 -6.16 2.96 -12.30
CA THR A 87 -6.96 1.80 -12.66
C THR A 87 -7.38 1.80 -14.13
N VAL A 88 -7.20 2.93 -14.82
CA VAL A 88 -7.58 3.07 -16.22
C VAL A 88 -6.42 2.76 -17.15
N ARG A 89 -5.27 3.39 -16.91
CA ARG A 89 -4.09 3.23 -17.79
C ARG A 89 -3.24 2.03 -17.42
N GLU A 90 -2.96 1.86 -16.15
CA GLU A 90 -2.05 0.81 -15.69
C GLU A 90 -2.63 0.11 -14.47
N PRO A 91 -3.70 -0.69 -14.65
CA PRO A 91 -4.30 -1.41 -13.53
C PRO A 91 -3.28 -2.32 -12.85
N GLY A 92 -3.24 -2.27 -11.53
CA GLY A 92 -2.33 -3.10 -10.75
C GLY A 92 -0.95 -2.52 -10.57
N VAL A 93 -0.64 -1.39 -11.17
CA VAL A 93 0.66 -0.72 -11.00
C VAL A 93 0.51 0.38 -9.95
N PHE A 94 1.26 0.25 -8.87
CA PHE A 94 1.21 1.22 -7.79
C PHE A 94 2.26 2.30 -8.00
N ARG A 95 1.84 3.54 -7.86
CA ARG A 95 2.71 4.71 -8.04
C ARG A 95 3.01 5.33 -6.69
N PHE A 96 4.25 5.65 -6.48
CA PHE A 96 4.72 6.25 -5.24
C PHE A 96 5.11 7.69 -5.51
N GLY A 97 4.46 8.60 -4.79
CA GLY A 97 4.81 10.00 -4.83
C GLY A 97 5.18 10.44 -3.43
N GLY A 98 5.81 11.57 -3.32
CA GLY A 98 6.13 12.10 -2.01
C GLY A 98 6.50 13.56 -2.09
N THR A 99 6.14 14.29 -1.04
CA THR A 99 6.65 15.63 -0.88
C THR A 99 7.94 15.54 -0.11
N SER A 100 9.03 15.84 -0.80
CA SER A 100 10.27 16.07 -0.07
C SER A 100 10.14 17.47 0.52
N THR A 101 10.09 17.54 1.83
CA THR A 101 10.16 18.82 2.47
C THR A 101 11.58 19.30 2.38
N THR A 102 11.74 20.22 1.53
CA THR A 102 12.96 20.99 1.60
C THR A 102 12.80 21.99 2.72
#